data_4ff7a78f706c98b952faa2141edafda5
#
_entry.id   4ff7a78f706c98b952faa2141edafda5
#
_cell.length_a   1.000
_cell.length_b   1.000
_cell.length_c   1.000
_cell.angle_alpha   90.00
_cell.angle_beta   90.00
_cell.angle_gamma   90.00
#
_symmetry.space_group_name_H-M   'P 1'
#
loop_
_entity.id
_entity.type
_entity.pdbx_description
1 polymer ?
#
loop_
_entity_poly.entity_id
_entity_poly.type
_entity_poly.pdbx_seq_one_letter_code
_entity_poly.pdbx_strand_id
1 'polypeptide(L)'
;MSSNAYTRLLWRGDGYSQLPQGQRIGVSCYKEHKFLQALLQLYQSRGIALEQGEPPDLEAEIKQLARSLRLPLGRCWKLSHELRWALRTARSAPSVTRSVPSVRSSALSANGSPLSASGFALSASSFTAEPTFHIFDYAHSQGALASQLEQALMQHGFNTSPPDRRCQLLVPLGSQVLPPRLNSYFLQQNFNFLPVLARDGGWLIGPLTVPGLSQCSTCLDLYLSEADPAWPTLATQLLCQPVAASSQSVARHCINIVVQVVASFFSGSEHWLGRYMEFSQADLVGSSQVLSPHPECGCGGLQLLEPIRAVAA
;
A
#
# COMPACT_ATOMS: atom_id res chain seq x y z
N MET A 1 -9.32 -21.21 -15.77
CA MET A 1 -8.89 -21.54 -14.38
C MET A 1 -9.04 -20.25 -13.58
N SER A 2 -10.11 -20.15 -12.79
CA SER A 2 -10.40 -18.94 -12.01
C SER A 2 -9.39 -18.82 -10.90
N SER A 3 -8.58 -17.75 -10.91
CA SER A 3 -7.68 -17.45 -9.81
C SER A 3 -8.55 -17.24 -8.56
N ASN A 4 -8.43 -18.15 -7.59
CA ASN A 4 -8.93 -17.92 -6.24
C ASN A 4 -8.13 -16.74 -5.67
N ALA A 5 -8.60 -15.52 -5.94
CA ALA A 5 -8.07 -14.36 -5.26
C ALA A 5 -8.23 -14.62 -3.77
N TYR A 6 -7.11 -14.65 -3.04
CA TYR A 6 -7.10 -14.81 -1.60
C TYR A 6 -7.91 -13.69 -0.99
N THR A 7 -9.20 -13.96 -0.76
CA THR A 7 -10.06 -13.04 -0.04
C THR A 7 -9.74 -13.18 1.43
N ARG A 8 -9.35 -12.11 2.06
CA ARG A 8 -9.05 -12.07 3.50
C ARG A 8 -10.10 -11.23 4.22
N LEU A 9 -10.19 -11.42 5.51
CA LEU A 9 -11.06 -10.63 6.36
C LEU A 9 -10.19 -9.92 7.41
N LEU A 10 -10.34 -8.61 7.50
CA LEU A 10 -9.63 -7.78 8.47
C LEU A 10 -10.56 -7.37 9.60
N TRP A 11 -10.08 -7.40 10.83
CA TRP A 11 -10.81 -6.90 11.99
C TRP A 11 -10.52 -5.42 12.20
N ARG A 12 -11.56 -4.60 12.26
CA ARG A 12 -11.42 -3.15 12.37
C ARG A 12 -11.33 -2.64 13.80
N GLY A 13 -11.83 -3.40 14.78
CA GLY A 13 -11.91 -2.95 16.17
C GLY A 13 -13.10 -2.04 16.49
N ASP A 14 -13.81 -1.54 15.48
CA ASP A 14 -14.95 -0.61 15.58
C ASP A 14 -16.32 -1.34 15.45
N GLY A 15 -16.36 -2.64 15.73
CA GLY A 15 -17.56 -3.46 15.60
C GLY A 15 -17.79 -4.01 14.19
N TYR A 16 -16.78 -3.99 13.32
CA TYR A 16 -16.85 -4.53 11.98
C TYR A 16 -15.66 -5.42 11.63
N SER A 17 -15.92 -6.39 10.76
CA SER A 17 -14.92 -7.07 9.96
C SER A 17 -15.02 -6.59 8.52
N GLN A 18 -13.91 -6.45 7.83
CA GLN A 18 -13.85 -5.88 6.49
C GLN A 18 -13.16 -6.79 5.50
N LEU A 19 -13.77 -6.93 4.31
CA LEU A 19 -13.14 -7.52 3.14
C LEU A 19 -12.21 -6.51 2.43
N PRO A 20 -11.21 -6.98 1.66
CA PRO A 20 -10.28 -6.09 0.94
C PRO A 20 -10.96 -5.06 0.06
N GLN A 21 -12.10 -5.42 -0.54
CA GLN A 21 -12.90 -4.57 -1.42
C GLN A 21 -13.72 -3.52 -0.67
N GLY A 22 -13.60 -3.45 0.66
CA GLY A 22 -14.25 -2.44 1.48
C GLY A 22 -15.58 -2.85 2.12
N GLN A 23 -16.18 -4.00 1.75
CA GLN A 23 -17.42 -4.48 2.37
C GLN A 23 -17.19 -4.76 3.85
N ARG A 24 -18.13 -4.30 4.69
CA ARG A 24 -18.09 -4.42 6.14
C ARG A 24 -19.17 -5.38 6.63
N ILE A 25 -18.82 -6.23 7.58
CA ILE A 25 -19.71 -7.16 8.25
C ILE A 25 -19.73 -6.80 9.73
N GLY A 26 -20.90 -6.51 10.29
CA GLY A 26 -21.04 -6.16 11.69
C GLY A 26 -20.72 -7.35 12.61
N VAL A 27 -19.81 -7.14 13.55
CA VAL A 27 -19.40 -8.14 14.56
C VAL A 27 -19.44 -7.52 15.94
N SER A 28 -19.95 -8.28 16.91
CA SER A 28 -20.08 -7.81 18.30
C SER A 28 -18.81 -8.03 19.11
N CYS A 29 -17.94 -8.94 18.66
CA CYS A 29 -16.69 -9.26 19.36
C CYS A 29 -15.69 -9.96 18.44
N TYR A 30 -14.43 -10.03 18.88
CA TYR A 30 -13.35 -10.69 18.16
C TYR A 30 -13.58 -12.19 17.88
N LYS A 31 -14.41 -12.88 18.70
CA LYS A 31 -14.76 -14.28 18.43
C LYS A 31 -15.62 -14.43 17.17
N GLU A 32 -16.54 -13.48 16.92
CA GLU A 32 -17.33 -13.45 15.68
C GLU A 32 -16.45 -13.18 14.46
N HIS A 33 -15.45 -12.30 14.58
CA HIS A 33 -14.45 -12.11 13.54
C HIS A 33 -13.68 -13.40 13.25
N LYS A 34 -13.21 -14.13 14.29
CA LYS A 34 -12.55 -15.43 14.10
C LYS A 34 -13.46 -16.46 13.44
N PHE A 35 -14.75 -16.47 13.79
CA PHE A 35 -15.72 -17.32 13.12
C PHE A 35 -15.80 -17.03 11.62
N LEU A 36 -15.91 -15.75 11.24
CA LEU A 36 -15.95 -15.34 9.85
C LEU A 36 -14.66 -15.69 9.10
N GLN A 37 -13.49 -15.54 9.73
CA GLN A 37 -12.20 -15.95 9.14
C GLN A 37 -12.16 -17.45 8.87
N ALA A 38 -12.53 -18.27 9.84
CA ALA A 38 -12.55 -19.73 9.70
C ALA A 38 -13.53 -20.17 8.62
N LEU A 39 -14.71 -19.56 8.56
CA LEU A 39 -15.71 -19.82 7.54
C LEU A 39 -15.22 -19.43 6.14
N LEU A 40 -14.53 -18.29 6.02
CA LEU A 40 -13.95 -17.84 4.77
C LEU A 40 -12.86 -18.81 4.27
N GLN A 41 -11.98 -19.26 5.16
CA GLN A 41 -10.97 -20.28 4.83
C GLN A 41 -11.61 -21.59 4.37
N LEU A 42 -12.72 -21.99 5.00
CA LEU A 42 -13.48 -23.17 4.60
C LEU A 42 -14.05 -23.03 3.19
N TYR A 43 -14.65 -21.88 2.88
CA TYR A 43 -15.14 -21.60 1.51
C TYR A 43 -14.02 -21.67 0.48
N GLN A 44 -12.85 -21.14 0.81
CA GLN A 44 -11.67 -21.15 -0.08
C GLN A 44 -11.11 -22.56 -0.29
N SER A 45 -10.93 -23.31 0.80
CA SER A 45 -10.34 -24.67 0.74
C SER A 45 -11.21 -25.67 -0.02
N ARG A 46 -12.52 -25.49 0.03
CA ARG A 46 -13.48 -26.37 -0.68
C ARG A 46 -13.88 -25.88 -2.06
N GLY A 47 -13.42 -24.70 -2.47
CA GLY A 47 -13.82 -24.12 -3.75
C GLY A 47 -15.33 -23.89 -3.87
N ILE A 48 -16.02 -23.59 -2.74
CA ILE A 48 -17.47 -23.46 -2.69
C ILE A 48 -17.90 -22.29 -3.59
N ALA A 49 -18.69 -22.60 -4.60
CA ALA A 49 -19.30 -21.58 -5.46
C ALA A 49 -20.35 -20.81 -4.65
N LEU A 50 -20.09 -19.52 -4.42
CA LEU A 50 -20.96 -18.64 -3.64
C LEU A 50 -22.35 -18.44 -4.24
N GLU A 51 -22.54 -18.83 -5.50
CA GLU A 51 -23.79 -18.68 -6.27
C GLU A 51 -24.75 -19.83 -6.01
N GLN A 52 -24.25 -20.98 -5.63
CA GLN A 52 -25.05 -22.15 -5.29
C GLN A 52 -25.46 -22.09 -3.82
N GLY A 53 -26.59 -22.67 -3.45
CA GLY A 53 -27.06 -22.77 -2.08
C GLY A 53 -26.00 -23.30 -1.11
N GLU A 54 -26.25 -23.25 0.19
CA GLU A 54 -25.33 -23.84 1.18
C GLU A 54 -25.22 -25.36 0.95
N PRO A 55 -24.00 -25.91 0.79
CA PRO A 55 -23.84 -27.35 0.76
C PRO A 55 -24.30 -27.93 2.12
N PRO A 56 -25.02 -29.06 2.12
CA PRO A 56 -25.53 -29.67 3.37
C PRO A 56 -24.43 -29.98 4.38
N ASP A 57 -23.21 -30.23 3.92
CA ASP A 57 -22.05 -30.50 4.78
C ASP A 57 -21.57 -29.27 5.56
N LEU A 58 -21.86 -28.04 5.07
CA LEU A 58 -21.43 -26.81 5.72
C LEU A 58 -22.16 -26.55 7.05
N GLU A 59 -23.38 -27.05 7.17
CA GLU A 59 -24.16 -26.92 8.39
C GLU A 59 -23.48 -27.55 9.60
N ALA A 60 -22.92 -28.75 9.43
CA ALA A 60 -22.19 -29.45 10.48
C ALA A 60 -20.97 -28.67 10.96
N GLU A 61 -20.23 -28.06 10.01
CA GLU A 61 -19.02 -27.27 10.29
C GLU A 61 -19.35 -25.92 10.94
N ILE A 62 -20.39 -25.24 10.49
CA ILE A 62 -20.87 -24.01 11.16
C ILE A 62 -21.25 -24.32 12.61
N LYS A 63 -21.96 -25.42 12.86
CA LYS A 63 -22.31 -25.88 14.22
C LYS A 63 -21.05 -26.20 15.05
N GLN A 64 -20.05 -26.83 14.44
CA GLN A 64 -18.78 -27.13 15.09
C GLN A 64 -18.00 -25.88 15.45
N LEU A 65 -17.85 -24.94 14.50
CA LEU A 65 -17.20 -23.64 14.71
C LEU A 65 -17.92 -22.81 15.79
N ALA A 66 -19.25 -22.77 15.75
CA ALA A 66 -20.04 -22.07 16.76
C ALA A 66 -19.78 -22.61 18.17
N ARG A 67 -19.72 -23.95 18.33
CA ARG A 67 -19.42 -24.61 19.62
C ARG A 67 -17.99 -24.32 20.08
N SER A 68 -17.00 -24.44 19.19
CA SER A 68 -15.58 -24.22 19.52
C SER A 68 -15.31 -22.78 20.00
N LEU A 69 -15.98 -21.80 19.40
CA LEU A 69 -15.85 -20.39 19.74
C LEU A 69 -16.84 -19.92 20.82
N ARG A 70 -17.73 -20.83 21.27
CA ARG A 70 -18.80 -20.52 22.23
C ARG A 70 -19.68 -19.36 21.78
N LEU A 71 -20.11 -19.39 20.51
CA LEU A 71 -21.01 -18.40 19.93
C LEU A 71 -22.44 -18.94 19.80
N PRO A 72 -23.46 -18.08 19.91
CA PRO A 72 -24.84 -18.47 19.65
C PRO A 72 -25.02 -18.92 18.19
N LEU A 73 -25.62 -20.09 17.97
CA LEU A 73 -25.77 -20.67 16.64
C LEU A 73 -26.57 -19.78 15.69
N GLY A 74 -27.66 -19.16 16.16
CA GLY A 74 -28.44 -18.22 15.35
C GLY A 74 -27.64 -17.00 14.88
N ARG A 75 -26.70 -16.53 15.70
CA ARG A 75 -25.78 -15.45 15.31
C ARG A 75 -24.78 -15.93 14.25
N CYS A 76 -24.26 -17.16 14.39
CA CYS A 76 -23.35 -17.74 13.39
C CYS A 76 -24.01 -17.90 12.02
N TRP A 77 -25.29 -18.31 11.98
CA TRP A 77 -26.05 -18.34 10.73
C TRP A 77 -26.21 -16.96 10.10
N LYS A 78 -26.55 -15.96 10.89
CA LYS A 78 -26.65 -14.58 10.39
C LYS A 78 -25.32 -14.11 9.79
N LEU A 79 -24.22 -14.32 10.49
CA LEU A 79 -22.87 -13.97 10.03
C LEU A 79 -22.47 -14.73 8.76
N SER A 80 -22.84 -16.01 8.65
CA SER A 80 -22.62 -16.78 7.41
C SER A 80 -23.34 -16.16 6.21
N HIS A 81 -24.61 -15.78 6.37
CA HIS A 81 -25.37 -15.11 5.32
C HIS A 81 -24.77 -13.75 4.96
N GLU A 82 -24.39 -12.94 5.94
CA GLU A 82 -23.75 -11.63 5.71
C GLU A 82 -22.42 -11.78 4.96
N LEU A 83 -21.58 -12.75 5.34
CA LEU A 83 -20.31 -13.03 4.64
C LEU A 83 -20.55 -13.41 3.17
N ARG A 84 -21.49 -14.32 2.91
CA ARG A 84 -21.81 -14.74 1.54
C ARG A 84 -22.33 -13.57 0.70
N TRP A 85 -23.21 -12.75 1.25
CA TRP A 85 -23.70 -11.56 0.58
C TRP A 85 -22.56 -10.59 0.27
N ALA A 86 -21.68 -10.31 1.23
CA ALA A 86 -20.52 -9.44 1.06
C ALA A 86 -19.56 -9.96 -0.01
N LEU A 87 -19.31 -11.28 -0.06
CA LEU A 87 -18.46 -11.92 -1.07
C LEU A 87 -19.06 -11.86 -2.48
N ARG A 88 -20.39 -11.99 -2.61
CA ARG A 88 -21.08 -11.84 -3.91
C ARG A 88 -20.99 -10.42 -4.43
N THR A 89 -21.27 -9.45 -3.57
CA THR A 89 -21.21 -8.02 -3.93
C THR A 89 -19.79 -7.55 -4.22
N ALA A 90 -18.78 -8.11 -3.53
CA ALA A 90 -17.38 -7.82 -3.80
C ALA A 90 -16.92 -8.23 -5.21
N ARG A 91 -17.46 -9.32 -5.74
CA ARG A 91 -17.13 -9.78 -7.12
C ARG A 91 -17.72 -8.92 -8.22
N SER A 92 -18.85 -8.28 -7.96
CA SER A 92 -19.56 -7.42 -8.92
C SER A 92 -19.20 -5.94 -8.79
N ALA A 93 -18.54 -5.55 -7.71
CA ALA A 93 -18.09 -4.18 -7.55
C ALA A 93 -16.80 -3.93 -8.36
N PRO A 94 -16.72 -2.84 -9.16
CA PRO A 94 -15.43 -2.39 -9.65
C PRO A 94 -14.53 -2.19 -8.44
N SER A 95 -13.24 -2.51 -8.59
CA SER A 95 -12.26 -2.31 -7.51
C SER A 95 -12.37 -0.85 -7.05
N VAL A 96 -12.92 -0.66 -5.86
CA VAL A 96 -12.90 0.65 -5.24
C VAL A 96 -11.45 0.87 -4.82
N THR A 97 -10.67 1.46 -5.73
CA THR A 97 -9.44 2.11 -5.35
C THR A 97 -9.83 3.04 -4.22
N ARG A 98 -9.29 2.79 -3.02
CA ARG A 98 -9.41 3.74 -1.92
C ARG A 98 -8.64 4.98 -2.32
N SER A 99 -9.23 5.79 -3.20
CA SER A 99 -8.77 7.15 -3.38
C SER A 99 -8.85 7.80 -2.00
N VAL A 100 -7.72 8.18 -1.47
CA VAL A 100 -7.67 9.22 -0.44
C VAL A 100 -8.59 10.31 -0.98
N PRO A 101 -9.64 10.73 -0.23
CA PRO A 101 -10.48 11.82 -0.70
C PRO A 101 -9.51 12.91 -1.16
N SER A 102 -9.61 13.32 -2.42
CA SER A 102 -8.82 14.42 -2.90
C SER A 102 -9.08 15.55 -1.91
N VAL A 103 -8.08 15.86 -1.11
CA VAL A 103 -8.12 17.06 -0.28
C VAL A 103 -8.22 18.18 -1.30
N ARG A 104 -9.46 18.52 -1.67
CA ARG A 104 -9.72 19.79 -2.34
C ARG A 104 -9.05 20.77 -1.43
N SER A 105 -8.07 21.46 -1.94
CA SER A 105 -7.60 22.71 -1.37
C SER A 105 -8.81 23.62 -1.23
N SER A 106 -9.62 23.37 -0.19
CA SER A 106 -10.60 24.32 0.30
C SER A 106 -9.74 25.43 0.82
N ALA A 107 -9.53 26.39 -0.07
CA ALA A 107 -8.95 27.67 0.14
C ALA A 107 -8.96 28.06 1.64
N LEU A 108 -7.86 27.90 2.30
CA LEU A 108 -7.43 28.88 3.25
C LEU A 108 -6.99 30.08 2.43
N SER A 109 -7.97 30.93 2.09
CA SER A 109 -7.74 32.33 1.76
C SER A 109 -7.29 33.00 3.05
N ALA A 110 -6.08 32.73 3.44
CA ALA A 110 -5.34 33.59 4.34
C ALA A 110 -4.46 34.46 3.43
N ASN A 111 -4.71 35.76 3.48
CA ASN A 111 -3.89 36.80 2.90
C ASN A 111 -2.44 36.62 3.37
N GLY A 112 -1.69 35.82 2.68
CA GLY A 112 -0.26 35.66 2.78
C GLY A 112 0.26 35.71 1.35
N SER A 113 1.03 36.72 1.03
CA SER A 113 1.75 36.86 -0.25
C SER A 113 2.40 35.53 -0.61
N PRO A 114 2.39 35.13 -1.89
CA PRO A 114 3.11 33.93 -2.30
C PRO A 114 4.57 34.16 -1.95
N LEU A 115 5.07 33.43 -0.94
CA LEU A 115 6.50 33.21 -0.81
C LEU A 115 6.93 32.60 -2.14
N SER A 116 7.63 33.38 -2.92
CA SER A 116 8.29 32.94 -4.13
C SER A 116 8.98 31.64 -3.79
N ALA A 117 8.50 30.55 -4.40
CA ALA A 117 9.21 29.31 -4.46
C ALA A 117 10.54 29.63 -5.16
N SER A 118 11.55 30.00 -4.37
CA SER A 118 12.92 30.03 -4.82
C SER A 118 13.24 28.59 -5.16
N GLY A 119 13.26 28.30 -6.46
CA GLY A 119 13.40 26.98 -7.02
C GLY A 119 14.62 26.28 -6.48
N PHE A 120 14.40 25.31 -5.62
CA PHE A 120 15.30 24.20 -5.47
C PHE A 120 15.04 23.25 -6.66
N ALA A 121 15.44 23.69 -7.85
CA ALA A 121 15.60 22.78 -8.95
C ALA A 121 16.57 21.70 -8.46
N LEU A 122 16.15 20.43 -8.48
CA LEU A 122 17.08 19.32 -8.50
C LEU A 122 17.96 19.59 -9.71
N SER A 123 19.10 20.26 -9.48
CA SER A 123 20.00 20.62 -10.55
C SER A 123 20.44 19.32 -11.21
N ALA A 124 20.12 19.11 -12.46
CA ALA A 124 20.61 18.00 -13.27
C ALA A 124 22.16 17.91 -13.25
N SER A 125 22.82 19.00 -12.82
CA SER A 125 24.26 19.05 -12.56
C SER A 125 24.72 18.32 -11.30
N SER A 126 23.81 17.81 -10.45
CA SER A 126 24.18 17.12 -9.21
C SER A 126 24.53 15.64 -9.40
N PHE A 127 24.18 15.04 -10.52
CA PHE A 127 24.51 13.65 -10.84
C PHE A 127 25.66 13.57 -11.85
N THR A 128 26.88 13.90 -11.40
CA THR A 128 28.12 13.65 -12.18
C THR A 128 28.54 12.18 -12.15
N ALA A 129 27.96 11.38 -11.26
CA ALA A 129 28.16 9.95 -11.14
C ALA A 129 27.06 9.17 -11.90
N GLU A 130 27.39 8.00 -12.37
CA GLU A 130 26.41 7.08 -12.98
C GLU A 130 25.23 6.84 -12.03
N PRO A 131 23.95 6.87 -12.52
CA PRO A 131 22.79 6.73 -11.68
C PRO A 131 22.73 5.34 -11.03
N THR A 132 22.59 5.32 -9.70
CA THR A 132 22.62 4.08 -8.91
C THR A 132 21.35 3.87 -8.12
N PHE A 133 20.88 2.62 -8.07
CA PHE A 133 19.71 2.22 -7.29
C PHE A 133 19.97 0.94 -6.51
N HIS A 134 19.09 0.66 -5.52
CA HIS A 134 19.05 -0.60 -4.80
C HIS A 134 17.61 -1.06 -4.59
N ILE A 135 17.31 -2.32 -4.94
CA ILE A 135 16.04 -2.95 -4.64
C ILE A 135 16.15 -3.66 -3.30
N PHE A 136 15.28 -3.29 -2.37
CA PHE A 136 15.23 -3.84 -1.02
C PHE A 136 13.94 -4.62 -0.80
N ASP A 137 13.91 -5.92 -1.13
CA ASP A 137 12.78 -6.81 -0.86
C ASP A 137 12.75 -7.19 0.63
N TYR A 138 12.11 -6.34 1.46
CA TYR A 138 12.04 -6.54 2.90
C TYR A 138 11.08 -7.65 3.33
N ALA A 139 10.15 -8.04 2.47
CA ALA A 139 9.20 -9.10 2.76
C ALA A 139 9.64 -10.47 2.25
N HIS A 140 10.72 -10.53 1.45
CA HIS A 140 11.21 -11.74 0.75
C HIS A 140 10.12 -12.49 -0.02
N SER A 141 9.04 -11.79 -0.36
CA SER A 141 7.85 -12.36 -1.00
C SER A 141 7.74 -12.02 -2.48
N GLN A 142 8.55 -11.08 -2.97
CA GLN A 142 8.50 -10.53 -4.31
C GLN A 142 9.77 -10.81 -5.14
N GLY A 143 10.56 -11.82 -4.79
CA GLY A 143 11.85 -12.09 -5.38
C GLY A 143 11.84 -12.20 -6.91
N ALA A 144 10.82 -12.82 -7.50
CA ALA A 144 10.69 -12.89 -8.96
C ALA A 144 10.47 -11.52 -9.60
N LEU A 145 9.67 -10.65 -8.97
CA LEU A 145 9.47 -9.27 -9.43
C LEU A 145 10.73 -8.44 -9.19
N ALA A 146 11.41 -8.62 -8.05
CA ALA A 146 12.65 -7.91 -7.74
C ALA A 146 13.69 -8.12 -8.83
N SER A 147 13.94 -9.38 -9.21
CA SER A 147 14.89 -9.72 -10.27
C SER A 147 14.49 -9.15 -11.64
N GLN A 148 13.20 -9.20 -12.00
CA GLN A 148 12.72 -8.64 -13.26
C GLN A 148 12.81 -7.11 -13.28
N LEU A 149 12.52 -6.45 -12.16
CA LEU A 149 12.64 -5.01 -12.03
C LEU A 149 14.09 -4.56 -12.08
N GLU A 150 14.98 -5.25 -11.39
CA GLU A 150 16.42 -4.99 -11.42
C GLU A 150 16.97 -5.09 -12.85
N GLN A 151 16.63 -6.16 -13.55
CA GLN A 151 17.02 -6.35 -14.95
C GLN A 151 16.48 -5.24 -15.85
N ALA A 152 15.22 -4.83 -15.67
CA ALA A 152 14.61 -3.78 -16.45
C ALA A 152 15.30 -2.42 -16.21
N LEU A 153 15.61 -2.08 -14.96
CA LEU A 153 16.33 -0.85 -14.63
C LEU A 153 17.76 -0.85 -15.20
N MET A 154 18.47 -1.97 -15.10
CA MET A 154 19.80 -2.10 -15.71
C MET A 154 19.77 -1.94 -17.23
N GLN A 155 18.76 -2.48 -17.92
CA GLN A 155 18.56 -2.30 -19.37
C GLN A 155 18.32 -0.84 -19.76
N HIS A 156 17.83 0.00 -18.83
CA HIS A 156 17.67 1.44 -19.02
C HIS A 156 18.91 2.26 -18.62
N GLY A 157 20.03 1.61 -18.32
CA GLY A 157 21.30 2.27 -18.03
C GLY A 157 21.49 2.67 -16.57
N PHE A 158 20.67 2.16 -15.65
CA PHE A 158 20.86 2.38 -14.21
C PHE A 158 21.70 1.25 -13.60
N ASN A 159 22.55 1.58 -12.63
CA ASN A 159 23.48 0.63 -12.02
C ASN A 159 22.98 0.23 -10.63
N THR A 160 23.14 -1.05 -10.28
CA THR A 160 22.90 -1.51 -8.91
C THR A 160 24.01 -1.07 -7.97
N SER A 161 23.68 -0.72 -6.74
CA SER A 161 24.67 -0.44 -5.70
C SER A 161 24.21 -1.02 -4.36
N PRO A 162 25.13 -1.30 -3.42
CA PRO A 162 24.74 -1.59 -2.04
C PRO A 162 23.91 -0.45 -1.44
N PRO A 163 23.07 -0.73 -0.41
CA PRO A 163 22.28 0.30 0.29
C PRO A 163 23.15 1.12 1.25
N ASP A 164 24.13 1.80 0.70
CA ASP A 164 25.05 2.69 1.40
C ASP A 164 24.89 4.13 0.90
N ARG A 165 25.78 5.02 1.31
CA ARG A 165 25.75 6.44 0.89
C ARG A 165 25.94 6.68 -0.61
N ARG A 166 26.34 5.65 -1.39
CA ARG A 166 26.47 5.73 -2.85
C ARG A 166 25.16 5.43 -3.55
N CYS A 167 24.22 4.77 -2.85
CA CYS A 167 22.90 4.49 -3.38
C CYS A 167 22.09 5.80 -3.46
N GLN A 168 21.74 6.19 -4.69
CA GLN A 168 21.01 7.44 -4.93
C GLN A 168 19.50 7.25 -4.79
N LEU A 169 18.98 6.02 -5.00
CA LEU A 169 17.58 5.69 -4.87
C LEU A 169 17.38 4.27 -4.33
N LEU A 170 16.70 4.15 -3.19
CA LEU A 170 16.20 2.86 -2.69
C LEU A 170 14.82 2.56 -3.28
N VAL A 171 14.59 1.31 -3.66
CA VAL A 171 13.29 0.80 -4.07
C VAL A 171 12.86 -0.29 -3.09
N PRO A 172 12.21 0.07 -1.96
CA PRO A 172 11.65 -0.92 -1.04
C PRO A 172 10.52 -1.67 -1.72
N LEU A 173 10.69 -2.97 -1.84
CA LEU A 173 9.71 -3.88 -2.44
C LEU A 173 9.06 -4.71 -1.33
N GLY A 174 7.74 -4.75 -1.30
CA GLY A 174 7.03 -5.48 -0.27
C GLY A 174 5.54 -5.62 -0.53
N SER A 175 4.78 -5.78 0.54
CA SER A 175 3.35 -6.03 0.43
C SER A 175 2.53 -5.11 1.33
N GLN A 176 1.38 -4.70 0.82
CA GLN A 176 0.30 -3.98 1.47
C GLN A 176 0.66 -2.60 2.03
N VAL A 177 1.61 -2.51 2.97
CA VAL A 177 1.97 -1.29 3.70
C VAL A 177 3.49 -1.27 3.89
N LEU A 178 4.11 -0.11 3.73
CA LEU A 178 5.51 0.04 4.12
C LEU A 178 5.61 0.08 5.65
N PRO A 179 6.40 -0.81 6.29
CA PRO A 179 6.56 -0.77 7.74
C PRO A 179 7.01 0.61 8.22
N PRO A 180 6.35 1.23 9.22
CA PRO A 180 6.69 2.57 9.69
C PRO A 180 8.16 2.68 10.16
N ARG A 181 8.72 1.60 10.70
CA ARG A 181 10.14 1.55 11.11
C ARG A 181 11.09 1.68 9.92
N LEU A 182 10.76 1.08 8.77
CA LEU A 182 11.56 1.22 7.56
C LEU A 182 11.47 2.63 6.99
N ASN A 183 10.25 3.21 6.93
CA ASN A 183 10.08 4.59 6.51
C ASN A 183 10.92 5.55 7.37
N SER A 184 10.83 5.42 8.70
CA SER A 184 11.63 6.23 9.64
C SER A 184 13.13 6.03 9.46
N TYR A 185 13.57 4.79 9.27
CA TYR A 185 14.99 4.48 9.04
C TYR A 185 15.50 5.14 7.75
N PHE A 186 14.77 5.05 6.64
CA PHE A 186 15.17 5.68 5.38
C PHE A 186 15.27 7.19 5.49
N LEU A 187 14.32 7.83 6.17
CA LEU A 187 14.36 9.27 6.44
C LEU A 187 15.56 9.66 7.30
N GLN A 188 15.83 8.92 8.39
CA GLN A 188 16.98 9.17 9.29
C GLN A 188 18.33 8.99 8.60
N GLN A 189 18.42 8.03 7.67
CA GLN A 189 19.64 7.81 6.89
C GLN A 189 19.74 8.72 5.67
N ASN A 190 18.76 9.59 5.46
CA ASN A 190 18.68 10.50 4.31
C ASN A 190 18.70 9.80 2.95
N PHE A 191 18.03 8.62 2.86
CA PHE A 191 17.87 7.93 1.59
C PHE A 191 16.69 8.50 0.80
N ASN A 192 16.88 8.71 -0.52
CA ASN A 192 15.75 8.83 -1.42
C ASN A 192 15.13 7.45 -1.62
N PHE A 193 13.81 7.32 -1.60
CA PHE A 193 13.19 6.03 -1.76
C PHE A 193 11.84 6.06 -2.47
N LEU A 194 11.56 4.98 -3.20
CA LEU A 194 10.33 4.74 -3.94
C LEU A 194 9.73 3.41 -3.50
N PRO A 195 8.76 3.38 -2.57
CA PRO A 195 8.10 2.13 -2.20
C PRO A 195 7.32 1.54 -3.36
N VAL A 196 7.41 0.22 -3.53
CA VAL A 196 6.63 -0.57 -4.49
C VAL A 196 5.96 -1.70 -3.73
N LEU A 197 4.65 -1.56 -3.52
CA LEU A 197 3.91 -2.41 -2.60
C LEU A 197 2.85 -3.22 -3.35
N ALA A 198 2.98 -4.55 -3.30
CA ALA A 198 1.95 -5.44 -3.81
C ALA A 198 0.65 -5.26 -3.01
N ARG A 199 -0.45 -5.09 -3.69
CA ARG A 199 -1.82 -5.03 -3.16
C ARG A 199 -2.63 -6.22 -3.65
N ASP A 200 -3.80 -6.47 -3.08
CA ASP A 200 -4.68 -7.53 -3.57
C ASP A 200 -5.14 -7.25 -4.99
N GLY A 201 -4.54 -7.98 -5.94
CA GLY A 201 -4.80 -7.83 -7.37
C GLY A 201 -4.18 -6.62 -8.05
N GLY A 202 -3.26 -5.89 -7.40
CA GLY A 202 -2.65 -4.68 -7.95
C GLY A 202 -1.37 -4.25 -7.25
N TRP A 203 -1.02 -2.97 -7.40
CA TRP A 203 0.20 -2.37 -6.87
C TRP A 203 -0.04 -0.94 -6.42
N LEU A 204 0.68 -0.54 -5.39
CA LEU A 204 0.88 0.85 -5.00
C LEU A 204 2.33 1.20 -5.19
N ILE A 205 2.61 2.25 -5.97
CA ILE A 205 3.95 2.76 -6.27
C ILE A 205 4.06 4.16 -5.67
N GLY A 206 5.06 4.39 -4.85
CA GLY A 206 5.29 5.67 -4.17
C GLY A 206 4.65 5.77 -2.78
N PRO A 207 4.69 6.98 -2.17
CA PRO A 207 5.22 8.23 -2.74
C PRO A 207 6.73 8.18 -2.97
N LEU A 208 7.21 8.79 -4.08
CA LEU A 208 8.64 9.03 -4.26
C LEU A 208 9.07 10.07 -3.23
N THR A 209 9.90 9.63 -2.31
CA THR A 209 10.31 10.42 -1.15
C THR A 209 11.77 10.85 -1.29
N VAL A 210 11.97 12.16 -1.27
CA VAL A 210 13.28 12.80 -1.09
C VAL A 210 13.23 13.49 0.28
N PRO A 211 14.02 13.05 1.26
CA PRO A 211 13.98 13.61 2.61
C PRO A 211 14.16 15.13 2.61
N GLY A 212 13.29 15.83 3.33
CA GLY A 212 13.28 17.28 3.39
C GLY A 212 12.68 17.99 2.17
N LEU A 213 12.40 17.28 1.07
CA LEU A 213 11.87 17.89 -0.15
C LEU A 213 10.46 17.39 -0.50
N SER A 214 10.15 16.13 -0.24
CA SER A 214 8.85 15.54 -0.59
C SER A 214 8.22 14.75 0.55
N GLN A 215 6.92 14.47 0.42
CA GLN A 215 6.12 13.74 1.39
C GLN A 215 6.50 12.26 1.40
N CYS A 216 6.41 11.64 2.57
CA CYS A 216 6.77 10.24 2.78
C CYS A 216 5.53 9.34 2.95
N SER A 217 5.77 8.03 3.05
CA SER A 217 4.69 7.04 3.25
C SER A 217 3.93 7.27 4.56
N THR A 218 4.53 7.85 5.60
CA THR A 218 3.81 8.20 6.84
C THR A 218 2.76 9.28 6.60
N CYS A 219 3.01 10.26 5.70
CA CYS A 219 1.98 11.22 5.33
C CYS A 219 0.77 10.51 4.70
N LEU A 220 1.00 9.52 3.83
CA LEU A 220 -0.08 8.72 3.25
C LEU A 220 -0.87 7.96 4.33
N ASP A 221 -0.19 7.30 5.26
CA ASP A 221 -0.82 6.55 6.35
C ASP A 221 -1.64 7.46 7.29
N LEU A 222 -1.17 8.66 7.55
CA LEU A 222 -1.90 9.64 8.38
C LEU A 222 -3.18 10.10 7.66
N TYR A 223 -3.11 10.44 6.37
CA TYR A 223 -4.32 10.77 5.60
C TYR A 223 -5.30 9.60 5.50
N LEU A 224 -4.80 8.38 5.37
CA LEU A 224 -5.65 7.18 5.41
C LEU A 224 -6.30 7.00 6.79
N SER A 225 -5.61 7.38 7.88
CA SER A 225 -6.13 7.32 9.24
C SER A 225 -7.20 8.40 9.50
N GLU A 226 -7.05 9.58 8.92
CA GLU A 226 -8.09 10.63 8.96
C GLU A 226 -9.35 10.19 8.20
N ALA A 227 -9.15 9.58 7.02
CA ALA A 227 -10.27 9.09 6.20
C ALA A 227 -10.96 7.86 6.82
N ASP A 228 -10.22 7.02 7.52
CA ASP A 228 -10.70 5.80 8.16
C ASP A 228 -9.96 5.59 9.50
N PRO A 229 -10.55 5.96 10.65
CA PRO A 229 -9.93 5.81 11.97
C PRO A 229 -9.52 4.37 12.33
N ALA A 230 -10.05 3.36 11.62
CA ALA A 230 -9.61 1.98 11.79
C ALA A 230 -8.33 1.64 10.99
N TRP A 231 -7.82 2.56 10.16
CA TRP A 231 -6.64 2.31 9.33
C TRP A 231 -5.43 1.79 10.12
N PRO A 232 -5.04 2.34 11.28
CA PRO A 232 -3.88 1.83 12.03
C PRO A 232 -4.05 0.35 12.42
N THR A 233 -5.27 -0.05 12.83
CA THR A 233 -5.60 -1.45 13.15
C THR A 233 -5.52 -2.33 11.90
N LEU A 234 -6.04 -1.86 10.78
CA LEU A 234 -5.99 -2.57 9.50
C LEU A 234 -4.55 -2.69 8.97
N ALA A 235 -3.79 -1.61 8.99
CA ALA A 235 -2.40 -1.58 8.55
C ALA A 235 -1.52 -2.56 9.32
N THR A 236 -1.69 -2.65 10.65
CA THR A 236 -0.98 -3.62 11.48
C THR A 236 -1.26 -5.06 11.06
N GLN A 237 -2.49 -5.40 10.72
CA GLN A 237 -2.85 -6.73 10.24
C GLN A 237 -2.30 -6.99 8.84
N LEU A 238 -2.34 -5.98 7.97
CA LEU A 238 -1.84 -6.05 6.60
C LEU A 238 -0.33 -6.31 6.54
N LEU A 239 0.45 -5.79 7.49
CA LEU A 239 1.89 -6.06 7.60
C LEU A 239 2.22 -7.54 7.77
N CYS A 240 1.32 -8.31 8.39
CA CYS A 240 1.52 -9.73 8.71
C CYS A 240 0.83 -10.67 7.72
N GLN A 241 0.14 -10.15 6.71
CA GLN A 241 -0.66 -10.98 5.81
C GLN A 241 -0.03 -11.11 4.42
N PRO A 242 -0.04 -12.31 3.84
CA PRO A 242 0.40 -12.50 2.47
C PRO A 242 -0.53 -11.79 1.49
N VAL A 243 -0.01 -11.39 0.37
CA VAL A 243 -0.76 -10.79 -0.74
C VAL A 243 -1.04 -11.85 -1.80
N ALA A 244 -2.22 -11.78 -2.41
CA ALA A 244 -2.52 -12.57 -3.59
C ALA A 244 -1.56 -12.21 -4.72
N ALA A 245 -1.02 -13.23 -5.40
CA ALA A 245 -0.16 -13.01 -6.55
C ALA A 245 -0.90 -12.23 -7.63
N SER A 246 -0.32 -11.16 -8.12
CA SER A 246 -0.83 -10.45 -9.29
C SER A 246 -0.58 -11.26 -10.57
N SER A 247 -1.40 -11.03 -11.60
CA SER A 247 -1.15 -11.63 -12.91
C SER A 247 0.16 -11.08 -13.51
N GLN A 248 0.78 -11.85 -14.41
CA GLN A 248 2.02 -11.43 -15.05
C GLN A 248 1.88 -10.11 -15.83
N SER A 249 0.72 -9.84 -16.39
CA SER A 249 0.44 -8.57 -17.09
C SER A 249 0.46 -7.39 -16.14
N VAL A 250 -0.14 -7.52 -14.96
CA VAL A 250 -0.15 -6.49 -13.92
C VAL A 250 1.26 -6.27 -13.34
N ALA A 251 2.03 -7.34 -13.15
CA ALA A 251 3.41 -7.25 -12.71
C ALA A 251 4.31 -6.52 -13.73
N ARG A 252 4.18 -6.82 -15.02
CA ARG A 252 4.89 -6.10 -16.09
C ARG A 252 4.49 -4.62 -16.15
N HIS A 253 3.21 -4.32 -15.96
CA HIS A 253 2.75 -2.94 -15.90
C HIS A 253 3.38 -2.19 -14.73
N CYS A 254 3.47 -2.83 -13.56
CA CYS A 254 4.20 -2.28 -12.40
C CYS A 254 5.66 -1.96 -12.75
N ILE A 255 6.38 -2.90 -13.34
CA ILE A 255 7.79 -2.70 -13.75
C ILE A 255 7.92 -1.49 -14.68
N ASN A 256 7.08 -1.38 -15.71
CA ASN A 256 7.13 -0.26 -16.65
C ASN A 256 6.92 1.09 -15.97
N ILE A 257 5.96 1.18 -15.03
CA ILE A 257 5.73 2.42 -14.27
C ILE A 257 6.93 2.74 -13.40
N VAL A 258 7.47 1.77 -12.66
CA VAL A 258 8.63 1.99 -11.78
C VAL A 258 9.83 2.47 -12.59
N VAL A 259 10.11 1.87 -13.75
CA VAL A 259 11.18 2.32 -14.65
C VAL A 259 10.98 3.78 -15.08
N GLN A 260 9.75 4.17 -15.45
CA GLN A 260 9.46 5.56 -15.82
C GLN A 260 9.66 6.52 -14.64
N VAL A 261 9.23 6.14 -13.42
CA VAL A 261 9.42 6.96 -12.22
C VAL A 261 10.91 7.15 -11.92
N VAL A 262 11.68 6.06 -11.97
CA VAL A 262 13.13 6.07 -11.73
C VAL A 262 13.85 6.91 -12.79
N ALA A 263 13.50 6.75 -14.07
CA ALA A 263 14.06 7.57 -15.15
C ALA A 263 13.73 9.06 -14.96
N SER A 264 12.50 9.38 -14.59
CA SER A 264 12.07 10.74 -14.27
C SER A 264 12.87 11.34 -13.11
N PHE A 265 13.08 10.56 -12.05
CA PHE A 265 13.88 10.97 -10.88
C PHE A 265 15.32 11.32 -11.28
N PHE A 266 16.00 10.44 -12.01
CA PHE A 266 17.39 10.65 -12.43
C PHE A 266 17.55 11.72 -13.52
N SER A 267 16.49 12.04 -14.26
CA SER A 267 16.47 13.20 -15.15
C SER A 267 16.28 14.54 -14.44
N GLY A 268 16.12 14.53 -13.11
CA GLY A 268 15.88 15.72 -12.30
C GLY A 268 14.44 16.25 -12.35
N SER A 269 13.49 15.45 -12.82
CA SER A 269 12.08 15.85 -12.88
C SER A 269 11.41 15.74 -11.51
N GLU A 270 10.73 16.79 -11.10
CA GLU A 270 9.98 16.85 -9.84
C GLU A 270 8.58 16.21 -9.93
N HIS A 271 8.17 15.76 -11.13
CA HIS A 271 6.81 15.29 -11.38
C HIS A 271 6.32 14.21 -10.41
N TRP A 272 7.22 13.32 -9.99
CA TRP A 272 6.90 12.20 -9.12
C TRP A 272 7.16 12.46 -7.64
N LEU A 273 7.72 13.59 -7.26
CA LEU A 273 8.01 13.92 -5.87
C LEU A 273 6.71 13.96 -5.05
N GLY A 274 6.65 13.18 -3.98
CA GLY A 274 5.48 13.07 -3.12
C GLY A 274 4.24 12.47 -3.81
N ARG A 275 4.38 11.98 -5.03
CA ARG A 275 3.29 11.37 -5.79
C ARG A 275 3.28 9.86 -5.56
N TYR A 276 2.08 9.31 -5.38
CA TYR A 276 1.87 7.87 -5.41
C TYR A 276 0.87 7.51 -6.51
N MET A 277 0.92 6.25 -6.94
CA MET A 277 0.01 5.68 -7.93
C MET A 277 -0.49 4.32 -7.44
N GLU A 278 -1.78 4.07 -7.58
CA GLU A 278 -2.39 2.78 -7.30
C GLU A 278 -3.14 2.29 -8.53
N PHE A 279 -2.96 1.01 -8.87
CA PHE A 279 -3.66 0.35 -9.99
C PHE A 279 -3.89 -1.12 -9.66
N SER A 280 -4.81 -1.74 -10.40
CA SER A 280 -5.19 -3.14 -10.20
C SER A 280 -5.44 -3.85 -11.53
N GLN A 281 -5.64 -5.16 -11.49
CA GLN A 281 -6.02 -5.93 -12.68
C GLN A 281 -7.35 -5.47 -13.30
N ALA A 282 -8.26 -4.94 -12.49
CA ALA A 282 -9.55 -4.43 -12.96
C ALA A 282 -9.43 -3.02 -13.54
N ASP A 283 -8.41 -2.25 -13.10
CA ASP A 283 -8.14 -0.90 -13.54
C ASP A 283 -6.63 -0.70 -13.67
N LEU A 284 -6.10 -0.90 -14.87
CA LEU A 284 -4.68 -0.72 -15.17
C LEU A 284 -4.29 0.74 -15.36
N VAL A 285 -5.24 1.64 -15.62
CA VAL A 285 -4.96 3.09 -15.67
C VAL A 285 -4.66 3.57 -14.26
N GLY A 286 -5.43 3.09 -13.29
CA GLY A 286 -5.26 3.40 -11.89
C GLY A 286 -5.52 4.86 -11.54
N SER A 287 -5.15 5.23 -10.32
CA SER A 287 -5.20 6.60 -9.82
C SER A 287 -3.82 7.07 -9.39
N SER A 288 -3.49 8.31 -9.71
CA SER A 288 -2.24 8.96 -9.29
C SER A 288 -2.55 10.25 -8.57
N GLN A 289 -1.96 10.45 -7.39
CA GLN A 289 -2.21 11.61 -6.55
C GLN A 289 -0.90 12.15 -5.97
N VAL A 290 -0.81 13.47 -5.82
CA VAL A 290 0.27 14.13 -5.09
C VAL A 290 -0.19 14.33 -3.65
N LEU A 291 0.63 13.91 -2.71
CA LEU A 291 0.38 14.15 -1.30
C LEU A 291 0.74 15.59 -0.93
N SER A 292 -0.02 16.20 -0.04
CA SER A 292 0.42 17.37 0.72
C SER A 292 1.22 16.92 1.95
N PRO A 293 2.12 17.75 2.50
CA PRO A 293 2.72 17.47 3.79
C PRO A 293 1.62 17.32 4.85
N HIS A 294 1.63 16.22 5.60
CA HIS A 294 0.68 16.07 6.69
C HIS A 294 1.16 16.85 7.91
N PRO A 295 0.28 17.62 8.58
CA PRO A 295 0.69 18.48 9.71
C PRO A 295 1.34 17.70 10.86
N GLU A 296 0.87 16.47 11.11
CA GLU A 296 1.40 15.60 12.18
C GLU A 296 2.59 14.75 11.73
N CYS A 297 3.05 14.88 10.46
CA CYS A 297 4.19 14.13 9.96
C CYS A 297 5.49 14.91 10.16
N GLY A 298 6.46 14.32 10.88
CA GLY A 298 7.77 14.93 11.10
C GLY A 298 8.64 15.07 9.85
N CYS A 299 8.27 14.48 8.68
CA CYS A 299 9.10 14.55 7.47
C CYS A 299 9.21 16.00 6.93
N GLY A 300 8.19 16.85 7.13
CA GLY A 300 8.23 18.27 6.77
C GLY A 300 9.17 19.10 7.62
N GLY A 301 9.48 18.67 8.85
CA GLY A 301 10.41 19.35 9.74
C GLY A 301 11.87 19.30 9.26
N LEU A 302 12.20 18.34 8.40
CA LEU A 302 13.53 18.23 7.81
C LEU A 302 13.84 19.37 6.83
N GLN A 303 12.82 20.02 6.30
CA GLN A 303 12.97 21.21 5.42
C GLN A 303 13.49 22.45 6.15
N LEU A 304 13.36 22.47 7.48
CA LEU A 304 13.77 23.61 8.33
C LEU A 304 15.23 23.51 8.79
N LEU A 305 15.86 22.36 8.60
CA LEU A 305 17.28 22.19 8.89
C LEU A 305 18.07 22.69 7.69
N GLU A 306 18.49 23.96 7.75
CA GLU A 306 19.53 24.46 6.85
C GLU A 306 20.71 23.47 6.87
N PRO A 307 21.33 23.15 5.69
CA PRO A 307 22.53 22.35 5.69
C PRO A 307 23.52 23.04 6.62
N ILE A 308 23.94 22.32 7.68
CA ILE A 308 25.00 22.81 8.57
C ILE A 308 26.18 23.16 7.65
N ARG A 309 26.38 24.45 7.42
CA ARG A 309 27.57 24.92 6.73
C ARG A 309 28.74 24.39 7.53
N ALA A 310 29.49 23.47 6.92
CA ALA A 310 30.78 23.05 7.47
C ALA A 310 31.56 24.34 7.76
N VAL A 311 31.73 24.66 9.01
CA VAL A 311 32.63 25.70 9.44
C VAL A 311 34.00 25.22 9.00
N ALA A 312 34.52 25.84 7.93
CA ALA A 312 35.89 25.63 7.50
C ALA A 312 36.79 26.05 8.65
N ALA A 313 37.53 25.09 9.20
CA ALA A 313 38.60 25.31 10.12
C ALA A 313 39.86 25.73 9.37
#